data_b34eb8a9bf34af906b8b5eab60b8ba7a
#
_entry.id   b34eb8a9bf34af906b8b5eab60b8ba7a
#
_cell.length_a   1.000
_cell.length_b   1.000
_cell.length_c   1.000
_cell.angle_alpha   90.00
_cell.angle_beta   90.00
_cell.angle_gamma   90.00
#
_symmetry.space_group_name_H-M   'P 1'
#
loop_
_entity.id
_entity.type
_entity.pdbx_description
1 polymer ?
#
loop_
_entity_poly.entity_id
_entity_poly.type
_entity_poly.pdbx_seq_one_letter_code
_entity_poly.pdbx_strand_id
1 'polypeptide(L)'
;MPQLICPLCQEALLKSPPQEGAQHSNPVWRCVSNHSFDVAREGYLNLHLVQHKKSKDPGDNPEMVKARRAFLHADYYQPLRDAVVELLNPLHVTSLLDIGCGEGYYTSSFRRIIDDVIGLDIAKPAIQLAAKRFKDITWLVGSGAMLPLTSASVDIVSSMFSPLPIAEMARVLKPEGFVLVVTPAPTHLWTVREGLFDEVQAHEPDKFLAGFEELFSLHSRKDVSFPLTLSNQALKDLLCMTPYVWKAKPEKRAALELQEQFDTAAAFTVFLFKKKIGD
;
A
#
# COMPACT_ATOMS: atom_id res chain seq x y z
N MET A 1 0.58 9.69 -17.71
CA MET A 1 -0.05 8.61 -16.91
C MET A 1 0.49 7.26 -17.38
N PRO A 2 0.95 6.38 -16.50
CA PRO A 2 1.38 5.02 -16.85
C PRO A 2 0.28 4.22 -17.54
N GLN A 3 0.66 3.40 -18.54
CA GLN A 3 -0.29 2.64 -19.34
C GLN A 3 -0.79 1.41 -18.59
N LEU A 4 -2.11 1.30 -18.39
CA LEU A 4 -2.76 0.11 -17.85
C LEU A 4 -2.83 -1.01 -18.90
N ILE A 5 -2.71 -2.27 -18.46
CA ILE A 5 -2.87 -3.46 -19.29
C ILE A 5 -4.02 -4.36 -18.80
N CYS A 6 -4.59 -5.08 -19.74
CA CYS A 6 -5.66 -6.02 -19.50
C CYS A 6 -5.13 -7.24 -18.71
N PRO A 7 -5.71 -7.60 -17.55
CA PRO A 7 -5.25 -8.76 -16.78
C PRO A 7 -5.54 -10.11 -17.45
N LEU A 8 -6.32 -10.14 -18.57
CA LEU A 8 -6.66 -11.36 -19.30
C LEU A 8 -5.71 -11.61 -20.49
N CYS A 9 -5.34 -10.56 -21.23
CA CYS A 9 -4.56 -10.72 -22.48
C CYS A 9 -3.28 -9.86 -22.51
N GLN A 10 -2.98 -9.08 -21.47
CA GLN A 10 -1.82 -8.21 -21.34
C GLN A 10 -1.75 -7.04 -22.34
N GLU A 11 -2.76 -6.89 -23.20
CA GLU A 11 -2.88 -5.76 -24.13
C GLU A 11 -3.24 -4.47 -23.42
N ALA A 12 -2.88 -3.33 -24.02
CA ALA A 12 -3.17 -2.02 -23.47
C ALA A 12 -4.68 -1.82 -23.22
N LEU A 13 -5.01 -1.26 -22.05
CA LEU A 13 -6.36 -0.80 -21.74
C LEU A 13 -6.50 0.66 -22.15
N LEU A 14 -7.50 0.97 -22.93
CA LEU A 14 -7.84 2.32 -23.35
C LEU A 14 -9.16 2.75 -22.71
N LYS A 15 -9.21 3.98 -22.22
CA LYS A 15 -10.41 4.57 -21.65
C LYS A 15 -11.35 4.97 -22.80
N SER A 16 -12.49 4.30 -22.91
CA SER A 16 -13.53 4.69 -23.87
C SER A 16 -14.37 5.84 -23.31
N PRO A 17 -14.78 6.80 -24.14
CA PRO A 17 -15.74 7.81 -23.71
C PRO A 17 -17.08 7.13 -23.31
N PRO A 18 -17.88 7.78 -22.46
CA PRO A 18 -19.24 7.33 -22.19
C PRO A 18 -20.02 7.22 -23.52
N GLN A 19 -20.88 6.22 -23.65
CA GLN A 19 -21.74 6.11 -24.83
C GLN A 19 -22.67 7.31 -24.90
N GLU A 20 -22.77 7.95 -26.09
CA GLU A 20 -23.72 9.05 -26.34
C GLU A 20 -25.14 8.61 -26.00
N GLY A 21 -25.83 9.38 -25.18
CA GLY A 21 -27.23 9.12 -24.76
C GLY A 21 -27.41 8.38 -23.44
N ALA A 22 -26.37 7.87 -22.81
CA ALA A 22 -26.45 7.27 -21.47
C ALA A 22 -26.27 8.34 -20.39
N GLN A 23 -27.36 8.77 -19.75
CA GLN A 23 -27.38 9.87 -18.77
C GLN A 23 -26.46 9.68 -17.53
N HIS A 24 -25.91 8.48 -17.30
CA HIS A 24 -25.02 8.16 -16.16
C HIS A 24 -24.07 6.98 -16.44
N SER A 25 -23.48 6.86 -17.63
CA SER A 25 -22.51 5.79 -17.88
C SER A 25 -21.11 6.17 -17.32
N ASN A 26 -20.63 5.38 -16.38
CA ASN A 26 -19.23 5.48 -15.94
C ASN A 26 -18.31 5.15 -17.14
N PRO A 27 -17.11 5.74 -17.19
CA PRO A 27 -16.12 5.37 -18.20
C PRO A 27 -15.84 3.86 -18.19
N VAL A 28 -15.57 3.29 -19.34
CA VAL A 28 -15.21 1.88 -19.51
C VAL A 28 -13.80 1.80 -20.06
N TRP A 29 -12.98 0.90 -19.50
CA TRP A 29 -11.67 0.59 -20.06
C TRP A 29 -11.74 -0.68 -20.88
N ARG A 30 -11.19 -0.67 -22.12
CA ARG A 30 -11.22 -1.80 -23.05
C ARG A 30 -9.85 -2.05 -23.65
N CYS A 31 -9.54 -3.32 -23.89
CA CYS A 31 -8.40 -3.72 -24.72
C CYS A 31 -8.84 -4.05 -26.14
N VAL A 32 -7.88 -4.24 -27.05
CA VAL A 32 -8.14 -4.60 -28.46
C VAL A 32 -8.89 -5.94 -28.62
N SER A 33 -8.75 -6.85 -27.65
CA SER A 33 -9.49 -8.12 -27.59
C SER A 33 -10.91 -8.00 -27.01
N ASN A 34 -11.44 -6.78 -26.87
CA ASN A 34 -12.78 -6.46 -26.35
C ASN A 34 -13.03 -6.86 -24.89
N HIS A 35 -12.01 -7.19 -24.07
CA HIS A 35 -12.22 -7.28 -22.64
C HIS A 35 -12.51 -5.89 -22.08
N SER A 36 -13.57 -5.77 -21.26
CA SER A 36 -14.04 -4.48 -20.74
C SER A 36 -14.10 -4.48 -19.23
N PHE A 37 -13.74 -3.34 -18.63
CA PHE A 37 -13.71 -3.12 -17.21
C PHE A 37 -14.37 -1.78 -16.88
N ASP A 38 -15.49 -1.83 -16.15
CA ASP A 38 -16.23 -0.65 -15.76
C ASP A 38 -15.54 0.09 -14.61
N VAL A 39 -15.53 1.42 -14.68
CA VAL A 39 -15.16 2.25 -13.53
C VAL A 39 -16.31 2.21 -12.54
N ALA A 40 -16.06 1.81 -11.31
CA ALA A 40 -17.04 1.83 -10.25
C ALA A 40 -17.53 3.27 -9.98
N ARG A 41 -18.72 3.40 -9.39
CA ARG A 41 -19.31 4.71 -9.03
C ARG A 41 -18.36 5.55 -8.15
N GLU A 42 -17.58 4.91 -7.30
CA GLU A 42 -16.59 5.56 -6.45
C GLU A 42 -15.37 6.09 -7.23
N GLY A 43 -15.10 5.61 -8.45
CA GLY A 43 -14.02 6.06 -9.32
C GLY A 43 -12.82 5.11 -9.41
N TYR A 44 -12.94 3.85 -9.00
CA TYR A 44 -11.86 2.84 -9.12
C TYR A 44 -12.13 1.82 -10.22
N LEU A 45 -11.08 1.17 -10.69
CA LEU A 45 -11.15 0.01 -11.59
C LEU A 45 -10.92 -1.29 -10.80
N ASN A 46 -11.74 -2.31 -11.07
CA ASN A 46 -11.50 -3.65 -10.54
C ASN A 46 -10.87 -4.53 -11.63
N LEU A 47 -9.56 -4.73 -11.51
CA LEU A 47 -8.75 -5.58 -12.40
C LEU A 47 -8.38 -6.92 -11.74
N HIS A 48 -8.90 -7.22 -10.54
CA HIS A 48 -8.69 -8.50 -9.86
C HIS A 48 -9.69 -9.54 -10.37
N LEU A 49 -9.19 -10.48 -11.16
CA LEU A 49 -10.02 -11.52 -11.76
C LEU A 49 -10.49 -12.54 -10.71
N VAL A 50 -11.75 -12.97 -10.83
CA VAL A 50 -12.36 -13.95 -9.92
C VAL A 50 -11.57 -15.27 -9.86
N GLN A 51 -11.08 -15.72 -11.00
CA GLN A 51 -10.26 -16.95 -11.13
C GLN A 51 -8.91 -16.88 -10.41
N HIS A 52 -8.40 -15.68 -10.11
CA HIS A 52 -7.14 -15.49 -9.37
C HIS A 52 -7.36 -15.30 -7.86
N LYS A 53 -8.61 -15.29 -7.41
CA LYS A 53 -8.91 -15.19 -5.99
C LYS A 53 -8.58 -16.49 -5.25
N LYS A 54 -7.66 -16.41 -4.28
CA LYS A 54 -7.34 -17.54 -3.37
C LYS A 54 -8.29 -17.62 -2.17
N SER A 55 -9.04 -16.54 -1.91
CA SER A 55 -10.08 -16.46 -0.86
C SER A 55 -11.26 -15.66 -1.38
N LYS A 56 -12.42 -15.77 -0.70
CA LYS A 56 -13.63 -15.02 -1.06
C LYS A 56 -13.41 -13.51 -0.92
N ASP A 57 -12.77 -13.10 0.16
CA ASP A 57 -12.48 -11.70 0.50
C ASP A 57 -10.99 -11.57 0.83
N PRO A 58 -10.12 -11.36 -0.19
CA PRO A 58 -8.68 -11.22 0.01
C PRO A 58 -8.33 -9.85 0.60
N GLY A 59 -7.25 -9.81 1.40
CA GLY A 59 -6.76 -8.60 2.05
C GLY A 59 -7.48 -8.30 3.36
N ASP A 60 -7.41 -7.05 3.79
CA ASP A 60 -8.03 -6.60 5.04
C ASP A 60 -9.56 -6.65 4.96
N ASN A 61 -10.19 -7.14 6.02
CA ASN A 61 -11.63 -7.10 6.15
C ASN A 61 -12.13 -5.66 6.45
N PRO A 62 -13.44 -5.37 6.31
CA PRO A 62 -13.97 -4.01 6.52
C PRO A 62 -13.70 -3.42 7.91
N GLU A 63 -13.64 -4.24 8.95
CA GLU A 63 -13.35 -3.81 10.32
C GLU A 63 -11.89 -3.37 10.45
N MET A 64 -10.95 -4.15 9.95
CA MET A 64 -9.53 -3.78 9.90
C MET A 64 -9.30 -2.49 9.11
N VAL A 65 -9.96 -2.35 7.94
CA VAL A 65 -9.88 -1.12 7.12
C VAL A 65 -10.43 0.08 7.88
N LYS A 66 -11.54 -0.07 8.61
CA LYS A 66 -12.12 1.00 9.43
C LYS A 66 -11.19 1.42 10.56
N ALA A 67 -10.65 0.45 11.31
CA ALA A 67 -9.72 0.70 12.41
C ALA A 67 -8.43 1.38 11.92
N ARG A 68 -7.83 0.86 10.82
CA ARG A 68 -6.66 1.48 10.19
C ARG A 68 -6.93 2.92 9.78
N ARG A 69 -8.06 3.17 9.15
CA ARG A 69 -8.46 4.52 8.77
C ARG A 69 -8.60 5.44 9.97
N ALA A 70 -9.28 5.00 11.05
CA ALA A 70 -9.44 5.80 12.25
C ALA A 70 -8.08 6.15 12.86
N PHE A 71 -7.19 5.18 13.00
CA PHE A 71 -5.86 5.36 13.56
C PHE A 71 -4.98 6.28 12.71
N LEU A 72 -4.88 6.03 11.41
CA LEU A 72 -4.02 6.81 10.52
C LEU A 72 -4.52 8.25 10.34
N HIS A 73 -5.84 8.47 10.24
CA HIS A 73 -6.40 9.82 10.11
C HIS A 73 -6.45 10.63 11.42
N ALA A 74 -6.18 10.00 12.56
CA ALA A 74 -5.82 10.69 13.78
C ALA A 74 -4.33 11.09 13.83
N ASP A 75 -3.63 10.94 12.70
CA ASP A 75 -2.24 11.33 12.46
C ASP A 75 -1.20 10.65 13.38
N TYR A 76 -1.54 9.49 13.99
CA TYR A 76 -0.57 8.75 14.82
C TYR A 76 0.69 8.34 14.04
N TYR A 77 0.61 8.11 12.73
CA TYR A 77 1.76 7.79 11.87
C TYR A 77 2.16 8.93 10.92
N GLN A 78 1.77 10.18 11.26
CA GLN A 78 2.18 11.36 10.51
C GLN A 78 3.70 11.48 10.36
N PRO A 79 4.53 11.27 11.41
CA PRO A 79 5.98 11.41 11.25
C PRO A 79 6.58 10.45 10.22
N LEU A 80 6.03 9.23 10.09
CA LEU A 80 6.44 8.31 9.03
C LEU A 80 6.00 8.83 7.64
N ARG A 81 4.75 9.27 7.51
CA ARG A 81 4.21 9.82 6.26
C ARG A 81 5.08 10.99 5.77
N ASP A 82 5.42 11.90 6.67
CA ASP A 82 6.19 13.08 6.32
C ASP A 82 7.65 12.71 5.97
N ALA A 83 8.24 11.74 6.68
CA ALA A 83 9.58 11.24 6.40
C ALA A 83 9.70 10.56 5.01
N VAL A 84 8.69 9.81 4.56
CA VAL A 84 8.73 9.20 3.23
C VAL A 84 8.49 10.24 2.12
N VAL A 85 7.66 11.25 2.33
CA VAL A 85 7.47 12.36 1.39
C VAL A 85 8.77 13.17 1.25
N GLU A 86 9.42 13.49 2.38
CA GLU A 86 10.71 14.19 2.40
C GLU A 86 11.79 13.42 1.63
N LEU A 87 11.82 12.09 1.77
CA LEU A 87 12.78 11.22 1.07
C LEU A 87 12.55 11.21 -0.45
N LEU A 88 11.30 11.24 -0.90
CA LEU A 88 10.96 11.15 -2.33
C LEU A 88 11.02 12.50 -3.05
N ASN A 89 10.77 13.61 -2.36
CA ASN A 89 10.67 14.93 -2.97
C ASN A 89 11.90 15.36 -3.81
N PRO A 90 13.16 15.08 -3.39
CA PRO A 90 14.34 15.44 -4.18
C PRO A 90 14.55 14.62 -5.46
N LEU A 91 13.81 13.54 -5.66
CA LEU A 91 13.99 12.66 -6.83
C LEU A 91 13.40 13.24 -8.12
N HIS A 92 12.54 14.28 -8.01
CA HIS A 92 11.89 14.95 -9.15
C HIS A 92 11.24 13.99 -10.16
N VAL A 93 10.57 12.96 -9.66
CA VAL A 93 9.87 11.94 -10.46
C VAL A 93 8.44 12.34 -10.76
N THR A 94 7.86 11.78 -11.81
CA THR A 94 6.52 12.15 -12.29
C THR A 94 5.46 11.10 -12.09
N SER A 95 5.86 9.84 -11.83
CA SER A 95 4.91 8.72 -11.72
C SER A 95 5.26 7.76 -10.58
N LEU A 96 4.24 7.31 -9.83
CA LEU A 96 4.37 6.39 -8.70
C LEU A 96 3.24 5.36 -8.71
N LEU A 97 3.61 4.09 -8.48
CA LEU A 97 2.70 3.00 -8.13
C LEU A 97 2.86 2.64 -6.65
N ASP A 98 1.78 2.72 -5.86
CA ASP A 98 1.74 2.29 -4.47
C ASP A 98 1.06 0.92 -4.36
N ILE A 99 1.83 -0.13 -4.02
CA ILE A 99 1.36 -1.52 -3.90
C ILE A 99 0.93 -1.79 -2.46
N GLY A 100 -0.30 -2.28 -2.25
CA GLY A 100 -0.89 -2.45 -0.93
C GLY A 100 -1.24 -1.09 -0.31
N CYS A 101 -1.76 -0.17 -1.13
CA CYS A 101 -2.03 1.21 -0.76
C CYS A 101 -3.11 1.38 0.33
N GLY A 102 -3.86 0.32 0.66
CA GLY A 102 -4.95 0.36 1.61
C GLY A 102 -6.01 1.41 1.24
N GLU A 103 -6.42 2.22 2.21
CA GLU A 103 -7.39 3.30 2.03
C GLU A 103 -6.76 4.63 1.55
N GLY A 104 -5.48 4.60 1.17
CA GLY A 104 -4.81 5.70 0.49
C GLY A 104 -4.17 6.76 1.39
N TYR A 105 -3.94 6.49 2.68
CA TYR A 105 -3.34 7.45 3.61
C TYR A 105 -1.97 7.96 3.15
N TYR A 106 -1.05 7.03 2.85
CA TYR A 106 0.28 7.39 2.33
C TYR A 106 0.21 7.82 0.86
N THR A 107 -0.54 7.09 0.04
CA THR A 107 -0.72 7.35 -1.40
C THR A 107 -1.14 8.78 -1.68
N SER A 108 -2.08 9.32 -0.89
CA SER A 108 -2.55 10.69 -1.04
C SER A 108 -1.48 11.74 -0.71
N SER A 109 -0.51 11.41 0.13
CA SER A 109 0.61 12.30 0.42
C SER A 109 1.62 12.35 -0.73
N PHE A 110 1.84 11.25 -1.43
CA PHE A 110 2.69 11.21 -2.63
C PHE A 110 2.12 12.09 -3.76
N ARG A 111 0.79 12.15 -3.90
CA ARG A 111 0.12 13.01 -4.90
C ARG A 111 0.43 14.51 -4.77
N ARG A 112 0.91 14.95 -3.60
CA ARG A 112 1.32 16.33 -3.38
C ARG A 112 2.62 16.69 -4.07
N ILE A 113 3.45 15.73 -4.42
CA ILE A 113 4.80 15.90 -4.99
C ILE A 113 5.00 15.14 -6.30
N ILE A 114 4.06 14.28 -6.71
CA ILE A 114 4.12 13.44 -7.90
C ILE A 114 2.81 13.58 -8.68
N ASP A 115 2.90 13.82 -10.00
CA ASP A 115 1.75 14.13 -10.84
C ASP A 115 0.87 12.90 -11.14
N ASP A 116 1.45 11.75 -11.45
CA ASP A 116 0.75 10.52 -11.78
C ASP A 116 0.90 9.48 -10.66
N VAL A 117 -0.09 9.38 -9.78
CA VAL A 117 -0.11 8.40 -8.70
C VAL A 117 -1.18 7.34 -8.93
N ILE A 118 -0.76 6.08 -8.80
CA ILE A 118 -1.63 4.91 -8.88
C ILE A 118 -1.57 4.18 -7.54
N GLY A 119 -2.73 3.96 -6.91
CA GLY A 119 -2.87 3.09 -5.73
C GLY A 119 -3.47 1.74 -6.13
N LEU A 120 -2.80 0.65 -5.76
CA LEU A 120 -3.26 -0.72 -6.00
C LEU A 120 -3.37 -1.47 -4.69
N ASP A 121 -4.51 -2.08 -4.45
CA ASP A 121 -4.73 -2.99 -3.32
C ASP A 121 -5.67 -4.13 -3.72
N ILE A 122 -5.50 -5.27 -3.07
CA ILE A 122 -6.37 -6.43 -3.26
C ILE A 122 -7.69 -6.30 -2.46
N ALA A 123 -7.66 -5.52 -1.37
CA ALA A 123 -8.81 -5.26 -0.50
C ALA A 123 -9.76 -4.25 -1.15
N LYS A 124 -10.78 -4.73 -1.85
CA LYS A 124 -11.80 -3.87 -2.47
C LYS A 124 -12.42 -2.84 -1.50
N PRO A 125 -12.75 -3.17 -0.23
CA PRO A 125 -13.28 -2.18 0.72
C PRO A 125 -12.35 -0.99 0.96
N ALA A 126 -11.03 -1.22 1.01
CA ALA A 126 -10.04 -0.17 1.19
C ALA A 126 -10.00 0.76 -0.04
N ILE A 127 -9.92 0.20 -1.25
CA ILE A 127 -9.93 0.98 -2.50
C ILE A 127 -11.24 1.78 -2.67
N GLN A 128 -12.38 1.25 -2.26
CA GLN A 128 -13.65 2.00 -2.27
C GLN A 128 -13.58 3.27 -1.42
N LEU A 129 -12.97 3.20 -0.24
CA LEU A 129 -12.80 4.37 0.64
C LEU A 129 -11.80 5.37 0.06
N ALA A 130 -10.67 4.89 -0.47
CA ALA A 130 -9.66 5.71 -1.12
C ALA A 130 -10.26 6.49 -2.32
N ALA A 131 -10.93 5.79 -3.24
CA ALA A 131 -11.54 6.37 -4.42
C ALA A 131 -12.68 7.35 -4.13
N LYS A 132 -13.42 7.18 -3.04
CA LYS A 132 -14.42 8.15 -2.59
C LYS A 132 -13.79 9.47 -2.18
N ARG A 133 -12.62 9.42 -1.53
CA ARG A 133 -11.99 10.57 -0.90
C ARG A 133 -11.02 11.31 -1.84
N PHE A 134 -10.21 10.58 -2.58
CA PHE A 134 -9.13 11.13 -3.40
C PHE A 134 -9.43 10.90 -4.88
N LYS A 135 -9.95 11.93 -5.56
CA LYS A 135 -10.44 11.84 -6.96
C LYS A 135 -9.37 12.02 -8.01
N ASP A 136 -8.23 12.53 -7.64
CA ASP A 136 -7.07 12.87 -8.48
C ASP A 136 -5.99 11.77 -8.51
N ILE A 137 -6.31 10.60 -7.97
CA ILE A 137 -5.46 9.40 -7.94
C ILE A 137 -6.17 8.27 -8.69
N THR A 138 -5.42 7.47 -9.44
CA THR A 138 -5.95 6.26 -10.09
C THR A 138 -5.98 5.10 -9.11
N TRP A 139 -7.16 4.59 -8.80
CA TRP A 139 -7.35 3.50 -7.84
C TRP A 139 -7.67 2.18 -8.53
N LEU A 140 -6.92 1.13 -8.19
CA LEU A 140 -7.05 -0.20 -8.78
C LEU A 140 -7.28 -1.26 -7.70
N VAL A 141 -8.29 -2.09 -7.87
CA VAL A 141 -8.38 -3.37 -7.16
C VAL A 141 -7.60 -4.40 -7.98
N GLY A 142 -6.53 -4.95 -7.42
CA GLY A 142 -5.65 -5.85 -8.15
C GLY A 142 -4.67 -6.59 -7.24
N SER A 143 -3.95 -7.54 -7.82
CA SER A 143 -2.91 -8.29 -7.11
C SER A 143 -1.53 -7.75 -7.44
N GLY A 144 -0.68 -7.59 -6.42
CA GLY A 144 0.74 -7.26 -6.62
C GLY A 144 1.51 -8.35 -7.40
N ALA A 145 1.03 -9.60 -7.36
CA ALA A 145 1.68 -10.69 -8.09
C ALA A 145 1.55 -10.60 -9.62
N MET A 146 0.66 -9.74 -10.12
CA MET A 146 0.47 -9.45 -11.54
C MET A 146 -0.01 -8.00 -11.66
N LEU A 147 0.93 -7.09 -11.77
CA LEU A 147 0.63 -5.66 -11.83
C LEU A 147 0.02 -5.29 -13.19
N PRO A 148 -1.14 -4.60 -13.22
CA PRO A 148 -1.84 -4.26 -14.45
C PRO A 148 -1.24 -3.02 -15.14
N LEU A 149 0.07 -2.99 -15.31
CA LEU A 149 0.85 -1.91 -15.90
C LEU A 149 1.83 -2.46 -16.93
N THR A 150 2.09 -1.70 -18.01
CA THR A 150 3.15 -2.03 -18.95
C THR A 150 4.53 -2.03 -18.27
N SER A 151 5.48 -2.74 -18.86
CA SER A 151 6.87 -2.69 -18.42
C SER A 151 7.44 -1.27 -18.58
N ALA A 152 8.38 -0.90 -17.71
CA ALA A 152 9.11 0.37 -17.75
C ALA A 152 8.18 1.62 -17.82
N SER A 153 7.11 1.66 -17.00
CA SER A 153 6.06 2.69 -17.08
C SER A 153 6.01 3.65 -15.91
N VAL A 154 6.61 3.31 -14.76
CA VAL A 154 6.61 4.16 -13.56
C VAL A 154 8.03 4.50 -13.08
N ASP A 155 8.19 5.68 -12.46
CA ASP A 155 9.46 6.12 -11.92
C ASP A 155 9.71 5.54 -10.53
N ILE A 156 8.65 5.39 -9.73
CA ILE A 156 8.71 4.82 -8.37
C ILE A 156 7.66 3.73 -8.20
N VAL A 157 8.05 2.66 -7.50
CA VAL A 157 7.13 1.70 -6.87
C VAL A 157 7.28 1.82 -5.36
N SER A 158 6.20 2.03 -4.62
CA SER A 158 6.18 1.97 -3.16
C SER A 158 5.48 0.71 -2.66
N SER A 159 5.96 0.16 -1.56
CA SER A 159 5.33 -0.91 -0.80
C SER A 159 5.55 -0.66 0.69
N MET A 160 4.47 -0.31 1.38
CA MET A 160 4.50 -0.01 2.80
C MET A 160 3.72 -1.09 3.56
N PHE A 161 4.44 -1.90 4.34
CA PHE A 161 3.85 -3.00 5.15
C PHE A 161 3.09 -4.05 4.31
N SER A 162 3.41 -4.18 3.03
CA SER A 162 2.74 -5.10 2.11
C SER A 162 3.74 -6.07 1.45
N PRO A 163 3.26 -7.16 0.81
CA PRO A 163 4.14 -8.09 0.11
C PRO A 163 4.97 -7.42 -0.98
N LEU A 164 6.18 -7.94 -1.21
CA LEU A 164 7.15 -7.42 -2.16
C LEU A 164 7.22 -8.32 -3.41
N PRO A 165 6.43 -8.07 -4.46
CA PRO A 165 6.50 -8.81 -5.73
C PRO A 165 7.70 -8.32 -6.58
N ILE A 166 8.91 -8.70 -6.19
CA ILE A 166 10.19 -8.12 -6.65
C ILE A 166 10.29 -8.10 -8.17
N ALA A 167 9.97 -9.22 -8.85
CA ALA A 167 10.03 -9.32 -10.31
C ALA A 167 9.04 -8.35 -11.01
N GLU A 168 7.83 -8.22 -10.48
CA GLU A 168 6.83 -7.28 -11.02
C GLU A 168 7.21 -5.83 -10.75
N MET A 169 7.76 -5.53 -9.56
CA MET A 169 8.32 -4.20 -9.27
C MET A 169 9.40 -3.82 -10.29
N ALA A 170 10.34 -4.73 -10.55
CA ALA A 170 11.39 -4.51 -11.53
C ALA A 170 10.84 -4.37 -12.96
N ARG A 171 9.81 -5.15 -13.31
CA ARG A 171 9.18 -5.10 -14.65
C ARG A 171 8.55 -3.75 -14.93
N VAL A 172 7.76 -3.23 -14.00
CA VAL A 172 7.01 -1.96 -14.22
C VAL A 172 7.86 -0.70 -14.06
N LEU A 173 8.98 -0.79 -13.34
CA LEU A 173 9.89 0.34 -13.17
C LEU A 173 10.65 0.66 -14.45
N LYS A 174 10.71 1.95 -14.77
CA LYS A 174 11.61 2.50 -15.78
C LYS A 174 13.08 2.17 -15.45
N PRO A 175 13.99 2.22 -16.43
CA PRO A 175 15.43 2.22 -16.15
C PRO A 175 15.75 3.31 -15.10
N GLU A 176 16.62 2.97 -14.14
CA GLU A 176 16.99 3.85 -13.02
C GLU A 176 15.86 4.28 -12.07
N GLY A 177 14.66 3.69 -12.19
CA GLY A 177 13.55 3.93 -11.27
C GLY A 177 13.83 3.42 -9.85
N PHE A 178 13.01 3.85 -8.89
CA PHE A 178 13.23 3.59 -7.48
C PHE A 178 12.15 2.69 -6.88
N VAL A 179 12.53 1.91 -5.86
CA VAL A 179 11.59 1.19 -4.99
C VAL A 179 11.70 1.76 -3.59
N LEU A 180 10.58 2.24 -3.06
CA LEU A 180 10.42 2.60 -1.65
C LEU A 180 9.82 1.41 -0.89
N VAL A 181 10.52 0.92 0.14
CA VAL A 181 10.02 -0.14 1.03
C VAL A 181 10.02 0.38 2.46
N VAL A 182 8.93 0.17 3.18
CA VAL A 182 8.85 0.47 4.61
C VAL A 182 8.49 -0.80 5.37
N THR A 183 9.30 -1.12 6.38
CA THR A 183 9.10 -2.27 7.25
C THR A 183 9.13 -1.85 8.72
N PRO A 184 8.52 -2.63 9.63
CA PRO A 184 8.71 -2.42 11.07
C PRO A 184 10.19 -2.57 11.45
N ALA A 185 10.74 -1.59 12.19
CA ALA A 185 12.07 -1.69 12.79
C ALA A 185 12.07 -2.69 13.97
N PRO A 186 13.24 -3.14 14.45
CA PRO A 186 13.33 -4.17 15.49
C PRO A 186 12.46 -3.91 16.73
N THR A 187 12.37 -2.66 17.16
CA THR A 187 11.65 -2.24 18.38
C THR A 187 10.24 -1.71 18.11
N HIS A 188 9.71 -1.86 16.88
CA HIS A 188 8.37 -1.36 16.53
C HIS A 188 7.30 -1.90 17.47
N LEU A 189 6.55 -1.00 18.15
CA LEU A 189 5.46 -1.29 19.07
C LEU A 189 5.88 -2.31 20.15
N TRP A 190 7.10 -2.17 20.70
CA TRP A 190 7.68 -3.15 21.62
C TRP A 190 6.80 -3.39 22.84
N THR A 191 6.37 -2.34 23.53
CA THR A 191 5.53 -2.44 24.75
C THR A 191 4.14 -3.02 24.45
N VAL A 192 3.56 -2.76 23.26
CA VAL A 192 2.32 -3.42 22.82
C VAL A 192 2.54 -4.92 22.67
N ARG A 193 3.66 -5.33 22.07
CA ARG A 193 3.99 -6.74 21.87
C ARG A 193 4.30 -7.46 23.17
N GLU A 194 4.97 -6.81 24.13
CA GLU A 194 5.16 -7.33 25.49
C GLU A 194 3.82 -7.57 26.21
N GLY A 195 2.85 -6.69 26.02
CA GLY A 195 1.50 -6.87 26.53
C GLY A 195 0.73 -8.04 25.88
N LEU A 196 1.06 -8.40 24.62
CA LEU A 196 0.34 -9.45 23.87
C LEU A 196 0.99 -10.82 23.96
N PHE A 197 2.33 -10.91 24.09
CA PHE A 197 3.09 -12.15 23.97
C PHE A 197 3.90 -12.45 25.23
N ASP A 198 4.20 -13.70 25.47
CA ASP A 198 5.07 -14.12 26.59
C ASP A 198 6.55 -13.85 26.26
N GLU A 199 6.91 -13.95 24.99
CA GLU A 199 8.23 -13.62 24.45
C GLU A 199 8.09 -12.70 23.25
N VAL A 200 8.88 -11.63 23.22
CA VAL A 200 8.91 -10.67 22.11
C VAL A 200 10.22 -10.82 21.34
N GLN A 201 10.12 -11.19 20.08
CA GLN A 201 11.26 -11.22 19.18
C GLN A 201 11.37 -9.89 18.43
N ALA A 202 12.59 -9.38 18.24
CA ALA A 202 12.82 -8.22 17.40
C ALA A 202 12.37 -8.48 15.95
N HIS A 203 11.83 -7.45 15.31
CA HIS A 203 11.59 -7.54 13.85
C HIS A 203 12.91 -7.56 13.10
N GLU A 204 12.91 -8.23 11.97
CA GLU A 204 14.05 -8.31 11.04
C GLU A 204 13.71 -7.45 9.80
N PRO A 205 13.97 -6.13 9.85
CA PRO A 205 13.61 -5.22 8.74
C PRO A 205 14.32 -5.58 7.44
N ASP A 206 15.47 -6.23 7.54
CA ASP A 206 16.38 -6.54 6.44
C ASP A 206 16.11 -7.91 5.79
N LYS A 207 15.15 -8.67 6.28
CA LYS A 207 14.88 -10.06 5.87
C LYS A 207 14.68 -10.24 4.36
N PHE A 208 14.19 -9.22 3.67
CA PHE A 208 13.91 -9.27 2.24
C PHE A 208 15.10 -8.87 1.35
N LEU A 209 16.19 -8.31 1.90
CA LEU A 209 17.30 -7.71 1.14
C LEU A 209 17.94 -8.69 0.15
N ALA A 210 18.17 -9.93 0.57
CA ALA A 210 18.76 -10.95 -0.33
C ALA A 210 17.96 -11.13 -1.63
N GLY A 211 16.63 -11.01 -1.58
CA GLY A 211 15.79 -11.07 -2.78
C GLY A 211 15.86 -9.81 -3.66
N PHE A 212 16.32 -8.68 -3.12
CA PHE A 212 16.43 -7.42 -3.85
C PHE A 212 17.79 -7.25 -4.56
N GLU A 213 18.85 -7.87 -4.05
CA GLU A 213 20.24 -7.64 -4.50
C GLU A 213 20.47 -7.96 -5.98
N GLU A 214 19.72 -8.87 -6.57
CA GLU A 214 19.86 -9.21 -7.99
C GLU A 214 19.41 -8.04 -8.90
N LEU A 215 18.27 -7.41 -8.59
CA LEU A 215 17.61 -6.44 -9.46
C LEU A 215 17.74 -4.99 -9.01
N PHE A 216 18.12 -4.78 -7.75
CA PHE A 216 18.16 -3.46 -7.12
C PHE A 216 19.45 -3.24 -6.32
N SER A 217 19.88 -1.99 -6.22
CA SER A 217 20.92 -1.54 -5.31
C SER A 217 20.33 -0.64 -4.23
N LEU A 218 20.77 -0.81 -2.99
CA LEU A 218 20.36 0.07 -1.89
C LEU A 218 20.89 1.48 -2.16
N HIS A 219 19.97 2.45 -2.29
CA HIS A 219 20.29 3.87 -2.47
C HIS A 219 20.37 4.60 -1.14
N SER A 220 19.40 4.38 -0.25
CA SER A 220 19.42 4.92 1.10
C SER A 220 18.60 4.08 2.07
N ARG A 221 18.95 4.19 3.38
CA ARG A 221 18.22 3.61 4.50
C ARG A 221 18.05 4.68 5.58
N LYS A 222 16.84 4.81 6.11
CA LYS A 222 16.52 5.76 7.19
C LYS A 222 15.65 5.05 8.23
N ASP A 223 16.05 5.11 9.49
CA ASP A 223 15.19 4.67 10.59
C ASP A 223 14.35 5.85 11.09
N VAL A 224 13.07 5.61 11.31
CA VAL A 224 12.07 6.60 11.76
C VAL A 224 11.42 6.05 13.02
N SER A 225 11.62 6.73 14.15
CA SER A 225 11.03 6.32 15.43
C SER A 225 10.47 7.52 16.17
N PHE A 226 9.29 7.32 16.78
CA PHE A 226 8.61 8.37 17.54
C PHE A 226 7.71 7.78 18.62
N PRO A 227 7.50 8.50 19.75
CA PRO A 227 6.60 8.07 20.81
C PRO A 227 5.15 8.18 20.37
N LEU A 228 4.31 7.32 20.95
CA LEU A 228 2.86 7.33 20.80
C LEU A 228 2.21 7.28 22.17
N THR A 229 1.33 8.22 22.45
CA THR A 229 0.39 8.17 23.57
C THR A 229 -1.01 7.89 23.01
N LEU A 230 -1.51 6.71 23.26
CA LEU A 230 -2.75 6.20 22.68
C LEU A 230 -3.89 6.27 23.69
N SER A 231 -5.02 6.83 23.29
CA SER A 231 -6.28 6.63 24.01
C SER A 231 -6.73 5.16 23.93
N ASN A 232 -7.65 4.74 24.78
CA ASN A 232 -8.24 3.40 24.71
C ASN A 232 -8.72 3.03 23.30
N GLN A 233 -9.45 3.94 22.65
CA GLN A 233 -9.96 3.68 21.29
C GLN A 233 -8.82 3.57 20.26
N ALA A 234 -7.82 4.45 20.34
CA ALA A 234 -6.67 4.39 19.42
C ALA A 234 -5.84 3.11 19.60
N LEU A 235 -5.70 2.62 20.84
CA LEU A 235 -5.06 1.33 21.11
C LEU A 235 -5.85 0.17 20.49
N LYS A 236 -7.18 0.15 20.64
CA LYS A 236 -8.05 -0.84 20.00
C LYS A 236 -7.95 -0.80 18.47
N ASP A 237 -7.93 0.40 17.88
CA ASP A 237 -7.78 0.57 16.43
C ASP A 237 -6.38 0.09 15.95
N LEU A 238 -5.31 0.42 16.70
CA LEU A 238 -3.96 -0.08 16.42
C LEU A 238 -3.90 -1.61 16.48
N LEU A 239 -4.46 -2.21 17.53
CA LEU A 239 -4.52 -3.66 17.68
C LEU A 239 -5.27 -4.30 16.51
N CYS A 240 -6.46 -3.79 16.17
CA CYS A 240 -7.30 -4.33 15.11
C CYS A 240 -6.63 -4.28 13.72
N MET A 241 -5.84 -3.22 13.43
CA MET A 241 -5.18 -3.05 12.13
C MET A 241 -3.87 -3.81 11.99
N THR A 242 -3.35 -4.41 13.08
CA THR A 242 -2.06 -5.12 13.06
C THR A 242 -2.25 -6.64 13.09
N PRO A 243 -1.31 -7.43 12.53
CA PRO A 243 -1.39 -8.89 12.56
C PRO A 243 -1.17 -9.49 13.96
N TYR A 244 -0.79 -8.70 14.97
CA TYR A 244 -0.49 -9.18 16.31
C TYR A 244 -1.70 -9.79 17.00
N VAL A 245 -2.87 -9.19 16.80
CA VAL A 245 -4.13 -9.61 17.43
C VAL A 245 -4.50 -11.07 17.13
N TRP A 246 -4.21 -11.53 15.91
CA TRP A 246 -4.53 -12.89 15.49
C TRP A 246 -3.65 -13.96 16.13
N LYS A 247 -2.52 -13.56 16.70
CA LYS A 247 -1.54 -14.44 17.35
C LYS A 247 -1.55 -14.33 18.86
N ALA A 248 -2.21 -13.31 19.41
CA ALA A 248 -2.25 -13.02 20.85
C ALA A 248 -3.29 -13.90 21.56
N LYS A 249 -2.99 -14.22 22.84
CA LYS A 249 -3.97 -14.84 23.71
C LYS A 249 -5.11 -13.87 24.01
N PRO A 250 -6.40 -14.32 23.99
CA PRO A 250 -7.55 -13.44 24.21
C PRO A 250 -7.46 -12.63 25.52
N GLU A 251 -6.95 -13.25 26.59
CA GLU A 251 -6.83 -12.63 27.91
C GLU A 251 -5.84 -11.46 27.90
N LYS A 252 -4.71 -11.61 27.20
CA LYS A 252 -3.70 -10.55 27.08
C LYS A 252 -4.21 -9.39 26.22
N ARG A 253 -4.89 -9.70 25.15
CA ARG A 253 -5.57 -8.70 24.32
C ARG A 253 -6.59 -7.92 25.15
N ALA A 254 -7.47 -8.61 25.88
CA ALA A 254 -8.49 -7.98 26.72
C ALA A 254 -7.86 -7.07 27.79
N ALA A 255 -6.75 -7.48 28.40
CA ALA A 255 -6.03 -6.67 29.40
C ALA A 255 -5.50 -5.36 28.81
N LEU A 256 -4.96 -5.39 27.56
CA LEU A 256 -4.55 -4.16 26.87
C LEU A 256 -5.75 -3.29 26.50
N GLU A 257 -6.84 -3.87 26.02
CA GLU A 257 -8.05 -3.14 25.63
C GLU A 257 -8.79 -2.47 26.80
N LEU A 258 -8.42 -2.80 28.06
CA LEU A 258 -8.93 -2.13 29.26
C LEU A 258 -8.12 -0.88 29.67
N GLN A 259 -6.94 -0.65 29.10
CA GLN A 259 -6.12 0.51 29.42
C GLN A 259 -6.80 1.79 28.91
N GLU A 260 -6.93 2.79 29.77
CA GLU A 260 -7.50 4.10 29.38
C GLU A 260 -6.54 4.89 28.49
N GLN A 261 -5.23 4.79 28.80
CA GLN A 261 -4.13 5.38 28.04
C GLN A 261 -2.99 4.37 27.97
N PHE A 262 -2.28 4.35 26.86
CA PHE A 262 -1.14 3.45 26.66
C PHE A 262 -0.01 4.16 25.91
N ASP A 263 1.18 4.14 26.50
CA ASP A 263 2.38 4.72 25.90
C ASP A 263 3.23 3.64 25.24
N THR A 264 3.63 3.90 24.02
CA THR A 264 4.48 3.01 23.19
C THR A 264 5.34 3.84 22.24
N ALA A 265 6.09 3.18 21.38
CA ALA A 265 6.81 3.84 20.29
C ALA A 265 6.57 3.11 18.97
N ALA A 266 6.33 3.88 17.93
CA ALA A 266 6.38 3.37 16.55
C ALA A 266 7.82 3.51 16.04
N ALA A 267 8.34 2.46 15.43
CA ALA A 267 9.67 2.44 14.84
C ALA A 267 9.66 1.71 13.50
N PHE A 268 10.19 2.34 12.46
CA PHE A 268 10.17 1.85 11.08
C PHE A 268 11.53 1.99 10.45
N THR A 269 11.86 1.07 9.53
CA THR A 269 12.98 1.22 8.63
C THR A 269 12.46 1.50 7.22
N VAL A 270 12.90 2.60 6.66
CA VAL A 270 12.58 3.06 5.31
C VAL A 270 13.79 2.77 4.42
N PHE A 271 13.57 2.02 3.36
CA PHE A 271 14.57 1.70 2.35
C PHE A 271 14.17 2.35 1.03
N LEU A 272 15.14 2.94 0.36
CA LEU A 272 15.04 3.38 -1.02
C LEU A 272 16.07 2.61 -1.84
N PHE A 273 15.60 1.88 -2.83
CA PHE A 273 16.44 1.13 -3.76
C PHE A 273 16.39 1.77 -5.14
N LYS A 274 17.48 1.67 -5.88
CA LYS A 274 17.54 2.02 -7.29
C LYS A 274 17.58 0.76 -8.13
N LYS A 275 16.80 0.72 -9.22
CA LYS A 275 16.83 -0.39 -10.18
C LYS A 275 18.17 -0.43 -10.86
N LYS A 276 18.80 -1.61 -10.89
CA LYS A 276 20.02 -1.85 -11.65
C LYS A 276 19.73 -1.79 -13.14
N ILE A 277 20.62 -1.17 -13.91
CA ILE A 277 20.60 -1.25 -15.37
C ILE A 277 21.14 -2.63 -15.69
N GLY A 278 20.34 -3.49 -16.34
CA GLY A 278 20.84 -4.75 -16.86
C GLY A 278 21.90 -4.49 -17.93
N ASP A 279 22.95 -5.28 -17.90
CA ASP A 279 23.97 -5.29 -18.95
C ASP A 279 23.37 -5.71 -20.30
#